data_e75f8b894babdf296fa62968b8823435
#
_entry.id   e75f8b894babdf296fa62968b8823435
#
_cell.length_a   1.000
_cell.length_b   1.000
_cell.length_c   1.000
_cell.angle_alpha   90.00
_cell.angle_beta   90.00
_cell.angle_gamma   90.00
#
_symmetry.space_group_name_H-M   'P 1'
#
loop_
_entity.id
_entity.type
_entity.pdbx_description
1 polymer ?
#
loop_
_entity_poly.entity_id
_entity_poly.type
_entity_poly.pdbx_seq_one_letter_code
_entity_poly.pdbx_strand_id
1 'polypeptide(L)'
;MSFSRNILLAGALLLAGTAHATEVAMANGTVHFATPDTWLGIMETQGDPESRVFQVPDTSPTGTTALARVTVTVKQVPDVAEFQQYVNAAAAKAKGLTGYQAGSSPAPNASTYTAQENGAQFSYVERYWFREGHAIQLRCARPAQSQAGPAWKAAFDKGCDAIAERLK
;
A
#
# COMPACT_ATOMS: atom_id res chain seq x y z
N MET A 1 -5.21 48.53 -48.98
CA MET A 1 -6.16 47.67 -48.23
C MET A 1 -5.35 46.61 -47.49
N SER A 2 -5.07 46.85 -46.22
CA SER A 2 -4.28 45.91 -45.38
C SER A 2 -5.24 45.21 -44.42
N PHE A 3 -5.31 43.88 -44.54
CA PHE A 3 -6.06 43.03 -43.60
C PHE A 3 -5.13 42.53 -42.51
N SER A 4 -5.31 43.06 -41.29
CA SER A 4 -4.66 42.54 -40.08
C SER A 4 -5.42 41.30 -39.58
N ARG A 5 -4.73 40.14 -39.54
CA ARG A 5 -5.24 38.89 -38.94
C ARG A 5 -4.83 38.87 -37.48
N ASN A 6 -5.75 39.14 -36.60
CA ASN A 6 -5.57 38.89 -35.14
C ASN A 6 -5.65 37.38 -34.87
N ILE A 7 -4.54 36.77 -34.45
CA ILE A 7 -4.50 35.41 -33.94
C ILE A 7 -4.69 35.48 -32.42
N LEU A 8 -5.89 35.06 -31.94
CA LEU A 8 -6.17 34.84 -30.54
C LEU A 8 -5.54 33.50 -30.13
N LEU A 9 -4.44 33.54 -29.37
CA LEU A 9 -3.91 32.37 -28.66
C LEU A 9 -4.78 32.13 -27.41
N ALA A 10 -5.62 31.10 -27.44
CA ALA A 10 -6.29 30.60 -26.26
C ALA A 10 -5.30 29.73 -25.44
N GLY A 11 -4.77 30.29 -24.36
CA GLY A 11 -3.94 29.56 -23.41
C GLY A 11 -4.82 28.62 -22.58
N ALA A 12 -4.70 27.32 -22.78
CA ALA A 12 -5.29 26.31 -21.89
C ALA A 12 -4.46 26.24 -20.60
N LEU A 13 -4.99 26.81 -19.51
CA LEU A 13 -4.45 26.59 -18.16
C LEU A 13 -4.76 25.14 -17.78
N LEU A 14 -3.75 24.29 -17.81
CA LEU A 14 -3.77 22.96 -17.16
C LEU A 14 -3.71 23.18 -15.65
N LEU A 15 -4.85 23.09 -14.97
CA LEU A 15 -4.92 22.96 -13.52
C LEU A 15 -4.36 21.58 -13.15
N ALA A 16 -3.08 21.51 -12.87
CA ALA A 16 -2.47 20.36 -12.20
C ALA A 16 -3.04 20.31 -10.78
N GLY A 17 -4.05 19.46 -10.57
CA GLY A 17 -4.54 19.14 -9.24
C GLY A 17 -3.38 18.59 -8.40
N THR A 18 -2.98 19.32 -7.36
CA THR A 18 -2.02 18.82 -6.37
C THR A 18 -2.69 17.67 -5.64
N ALA A 19 -2.24 16.45 -5.90
CA ALA A 19 -2.60 15.31 -5.08
C ALA A 19 -1.98 15.56 -3.70
N HIS A 20 -2.79 15.91 -2.71
CA HIS A 20 -2.36 16.01 -1.33
C HIS A 20 -2.07 14.60 -0.79
N ALA A 21 -1.10 14.48 0.08
CA ALA A 21 -0.69 13.24 0.71
C ALA A 21 -0.51 13.47 2.21
N THR A 22 -1.08 12.58 3.00
CA THR A 22 -0.97 12.64 4.47
C THR A 22 0.32 11.97 4.89
N GLU A 23 1.22 12.73 5.53
CA GLU A 23 2.48 12.21 6.09
C GLU A 23 2.21 11.39 7.35
N VAL A 24 2.87 10.25 7.46
CA VAL A 24 2.81 9.32 8.58
C VAL A 24 4.22 9.08 9.12
N ALA A 25 4.39 9.22 10.44
CA ALA A 25 5.62 8.90 11.17
C ALA A 25 5.36 7.75 12.13
N MET A 26 6.29 6.78 12.20
CA MET A 26 6.28 5.63 13.09
C MET A 26 7.66 5.44 13.73
N ALA A 27 7.73 4.60 14.76
CA ALA A 27 8.97 4.30 15.48
C ALA A 27 9.70 5.58 15.94
N ASN A 28 9.00 6.46 16.64
CA ASN A 28 9.51 7.76 17.11
C ASN A 28 10.11 8.62 15.99
N GLY A 29 9.56 8.56 14.78
CA GLY A 29 10.02 9.34 13.65
C GLY A 29 11.15 8.71 12.83
N THR A 30 11.52 7.47 13.09
CA THR A 30 12.53 6.76 12.29
C THR A 30 11.96 6.28 10.94
N VAL A 31 10.67 5.97 10.89
CA VAL A 31 10.00 5.47 9.70
C VAL A 31 8.97 6.50 9.22
N HIS A 32 9.12 6.95 7.99
CA HIS A 32 8.24 7.95 7.37
C HIS A 32 7.73 7.46 6.02
N PHE A 33 6.44 7.70 5.78
CA PHE A 33 5.81 7.49 4.48
C PHE A 33 4.61 8.43 4.33
N ALA A 34 4.04 8.48 3.14
CA ALA A 34 2.84 9.26 2.88
C ALA A 34 1.76 8.38 2.26
N THR A 35 0.52 8.65 2.62
CA THR A 35 -0.66 8.00 2.03
C THR A 35 -1.45 9.01 1.19
N PRO A 36 -2.13 8.58 0.10
CA PRO A 36 -3.11 9.43 -0.55
C PRO A 36 -4.17 9.92 0.44
N ASP A 37 -4.60 11.19 0.37
CA ASP A 37 -5.58 11.77 1.30
C ASP A 37 -6.94 11.06 1.30
N THR A 38 -7.24 10.34 0.23
CA THR A 38 -8.46 9.53 0.13
C THR A 38 -8.41 8.25 0.96
N TRP A 39 -7.24 7.86 1.45
CA TRP A 39 -7.10 6.66 2.26
C TRP A 39 -7.43 6.96 3.71
N LEU A 40 -8.20 6.09 4.35
CA LEU A 40 -8.70 6.30 5.70
C LEU A 40 -7.89 5.49 6.71
N GLY A 41 -7.28 6.15 7.68
CA GLY A 41 -6.69 5.46 8.84
C GLY A 41 -7.80 4.80 9.66
N ILE A 42 -7.79 3.46 9.73
CA ILE A 42 -8.84 2.68 10.41
C ILE A 42 -8.35 1.96 11.67
N MET A 43 -7.06 1.80 11.83
CA MET A 43 -6.47 1.18 13.00
C MET A 43 -5.06 1.70 13.25
N GLU A 44 -4.76 1.90 14.49
CA GLU A 44 -3.44 2.25 15.00
C GLU A 44 -3.13 1.39 16.22
N THR A 45 -1.96 0.78 16.24
CA THR A 45 -1.40 0.09 17.41
C THR A 45 -0.07 0.76 17.75
N GLN A 46 0.09 1.16 18.99
CA GLN A 46 1.34 1.73 19.52
C GLN A 46 2.14 0.65 20.26
N GLY A 47 3.44 0.89 20.42
CA GLY A 47 4.37 0.00 21.11
C GLY A 47 5.22 -0.82 20.15
N ASP A 48 5.54 -2.07 20.51
CA ASP A 48 6.33 -2.97 19.68
C ASP A 48 5.62 -4.34 19.53
N PRO A 49 5.13 -4.64 18.32
CA PRO A 49 5.19 -3.84 17.09
C PRO A 49 4.21 -2.67 17.05
N GLU A 50 4.63 -1.60 16.39
CA GLU A 50 3.76 -0.50 16.01
C GLU A 50 3.11 -0.78 14.65
N SER A 51 1.82 -0.48 14.47
CA SER A 51 1.11 -0.71 13.21
C SER A 51 0.17 0.44 12.86
N ARG A 52 0.07 0.70 11.55
CA ARG A 52 -0.93 1.59 10.95
C ARG A 52 -1.67 0.85 9.85
N VAL A 53 -3.00 0.90 9.88
CA VAL A 53 -3.85 0.27 8.86
C VAL A 53 -4.70 1.34 8.20
N PHE A 54 -4.65 1.37 6.87
CA PHE A 54 -5.42 2.29 6.03
C PHE A 54 -6.39 1.50 5.18
N GLN A 55 -7.65 1.94 5.18
CA GLN A 55 -8.64 1.51 4.20
C GLN A 55 -8.43 2.27 2.90
N VAL A 56 -8.42 1.55 1.78
CA VAL A 56 -8.46 2.15 0.45
C VAL A 56 -9.91 2.10 -0.03
N PRO A 57 -10.56 3.26 -0.23
CA PRO A 57 -11.96 3.30 -0.61
C PRO A 57 -12.22 2.59 -1.94
N ASP A 58 -13.19 1.72 -1.93
CA ASP A 58 -13.81 1.10 -3.10
C ASP A 58 -15.30 1.42 -3.04
N THR A 59 -15.76 2.31 -3.93
CA THR A 59 -17.16 2.77 -3.97
C THR A 59 -18.10 1.81 -4.71
N SER A 60 -17.56 0.71 -5.25
CA SER A 60 -18.37 -0.34 -5.87
C SER A 60 -19.04 -1.22 -4.80
N PRO A 61 -20.01 -2.05 -5.17
CA PRO A 61 -20.59 -3.02 -4.25
C PRO A 61 -19.56 -3.95 -3.58
N THR A 62 -18.42 -4.23 -4.23
CA THR A 62 -17.33 -5.01 -3.63
C THR A 62 -16.80 -4.37 -2.36
N GLY A 63 -16.64 -3.05 -2.32
CA GLY A 63 -16.11 -2.33 -1.16
C GLY A 63 -16.97 -2.39 0.09
N THR A 64 -18.25 -2.79 -0.04
CA THR A 64 -19.14 -3.00 1.11
C THR A 64 -18.93 -4.35 1.80
N THR A 65 -18.34 -5.32 1.12
CA THR A 65 -18.19 -6.71 1.59
C THR A 65 -16.74 -7.16 1.74
N ALA A 66 -15.81 -6.51 1.02
CA ALA A 66 -14.40 -6.88 0.98
C ALA A 66 -13.52 -5.63 1.06
N LEU A 67 -12.95 -5.40 2.23
CA LEU A 67 -12.20 -4.20 2.55
C LEU A 67 -10.78 -4.24 1.99
N ALA A 68 -10.48 -3.38 1.00
CA ALA A 68 -9.11 -3.16 0.55
C ALA A 68 -8.34 -2.33 1.59
N ARG A 69 -7.13 -2.78 1.95
CA ARG A 69 -6.35 -2.14 3.00
C ARG A 69 -4.85 -2.23 2.77
N VAL A 70 -4.16 -1.28 3.34
CA VAL A 70 -2.70 -1.25 3.40
C VAL A 70 -2.28 -1.15 4.86
N THR A 71 -1.35 -2.01 5.26
CA THR A 71 -0.80 -2.06 6.62
C THR A 71 0.70 -1.82 6.57
N VAL A 72 1.18 -0.90 7.38
CA VAL A 72 2.60 -0.74 7.70
C VAL A 72 2.80 -1.18 9.14
N THR A 73 3.72 -2.11 9.36
CA THR A 73 4.12 -2.58 10.70
C THR A 73 5.61 -2.38 10.89
N VAL A 74 5.98 -1.83 12.03
CA VAL A 74 7.37 -1.60 12.43
C VAL A 74 7.62 -2.34 13.74
N LYS A 75 8.63 -3.21 13.74
CA LYS A 75 9.04 -3.99 14.93
C LYS A 75 10.52 -3.75 15.20
N GLN A 76 10.88 -3.51 16.46
CA GLN A 76 12.28 -3.49 16.86
C GLN A 76 12.89 -4.88 16.71
N VAL A 77 14.04 -4.95 16.07
CA VAL A 77 14.85 -6.18 15.91
C VAL A 77 16.31 -5.81 16.03
N PRO A 78 17.14 -6.58 16.79
CA PRO A 78 18.51 -6.19 17.07
C PRO A 78 19.43 -6.28 15.85
N ASP A 79 19.12 -7.19 14.92
CA ASP A 79 20.01 -7.51 13.80
C ASP A 79 19.27 -8.13 12.60
N VAL A 80 20.04 -8.44 11.57
CA VAL A 80 19.55 -9.06 10.33
C VAL A 80 19.03 -10.49 10.56
N ALA A 81 19.57 -11.22 11.53
CA ALA A 81 19.11 -12.59 11.82
C ALA A 81 17.69 -12.57 12.40
N GLU A 82 17.43 -11.69 13.36
CA GLU A 82 16.08 -11.49 13.92
C GLU A 82 15.13 -10.93 12.86
N PHE A 83 15.60 -10.01 11.99
CA PHE A 83 14.81 -9.56 10.84
C PHE A 83 14.40 -10.74 9.94
N GLN A 84 15.33 -11.65 9.62
CA GLN A 84 15.01 -12.81 8.77
C GLN A 84 14.04 -13.77 9.46
N GLN A 85 14.13 -13.94 10.77
CA GLN A 85 13.14 -14.71 11.55
C GLN A 85 11.75 -14.05 11.47
N TYR A 86 11.67 -12.73 11.58
CA TYR A 86 10.42 -11.98 11.43
C TYR A 86 9.78 -12.21 10.05
N VAL A 87 10.57 -12.10 8.96
CA VAL A 87 10.10 -12.36 7.58
C VAL A 87 9.61 -13.80 7.42
N ASN A 88 10.37 -14.78 7.94
CA ASN A 88 10.00 -16.19 7.87
C ASN A 88 8.70 -16.49 8.64
N ALA A 89 8.53 -15.90 9.82
CA ALA A 89 7.32 -16.05 10.61
C ALA A 89 6.09 -15.45 9.90
N ALA A 90 6.25 -14.29 9.28
CA ALA A 90 5.19 -13.66 8.48
C ALA A 90 4.81 -14.52 7.26
N ALA A 91 5.80 -15.07 6.55
CA ALA A 91 5.57 -15.97 5.43
C ALA A 91 4.86 -17.26 5.86
N ALA A 92 5.24 -17.84 7.01
CA ALA A 92 4.55 -19.01 7.56
C ALA A 92 3.08 -18.71 7.90
N LYS A 93 2.81 -17.53 8.48
CA LYS A 93 1.47 -17.06 8.78
C LYS A 93 0.62 -16.88 7.52
N ALA A 94 1.20 -16.30 6.45
CA ALA A 94 0.53 -16.16 5.17
C ALA A 94 0.15 -17.52 4.55
N LYS A 95 1.06 -18.50 4.59
CA LYS A 95 0.81 -19.87 4.10
C LYS A 95 -0.31 -20.59 4.85
N GLY A 96 -0.59 -20.20 6.09
CA GLY A 96 -1.71 -20.74 6.89
C GLY A 96 -3.08 -20.13 6.57
N LEU A 97 -3.16 -19.14 5.69
CA LEU A 97 -4.44 -18.55 5.30
C LEU A 97 -5.26 -19.50 4.44
N THR A 98 -6.58 -19.46 4.60
CA THR A 98 -7.50 -20.28 3.80
C THR A 98 -7.32 -20.00 2.31
N GLY A 99 -7.20 -21.04 1.50
CA GLY A 99 -7.06 -20.88 0.05
C GLY A 99 -5.78 -20.17 -0.40
N TYR A 100 -4.72 -20.21 0.42
CA TYR A 100 -3.43 -19.62 0.06
C TYR A 100 -2.88 -20.23 -1.23
N GLN A 101 -2.47 -19.35 -2.14
CA GLN A 101 -1.76 -19.69 -3.36
C GLN A 101 -0.60 -18.74 -3.55
N ALA A 102 0.62 -19.27 -3.57
CA ALA A 102 1.81 -18.48 -3.80
C ALA A 102 1.79 -17.85 -5.20
N GLY A 103 2.15 -16.59 -5.28
CA GLY A 103 2.42 -15.87 -6.51
C GLY A 103 3.91 -15.71 -6.75
N SER A 104 4.30 -14.66 -7.47
CA SER A 104 5.70 -14.31 -7.72
C SER A 104 6.37 -13.71 -6.50
N SER A 105 7.70 -13.82 -6.46
CA SER A 105 8.56 -13.09 -5.53
C SER A 105 9.35 -12.04 -6.33
N PRO A 106 8.81 -10.81 -6.49
CA PRO A 106 9.35 -9.83 -7.44
C PRO A 106 10.71 -9.25 -7.02
N ALA A 107 11.08 -9.39 -5.74
CA ALA A 107 12.36 -8.93 -5.19
C ALA A 107 12.70 -9.75 -3.93
N PRO A 108 13.96 -9.70 -3.45
CA PRO A 108 14.32 -10.22 -2.13
C PRO A 108 13.39 -9.61 -1.05
N ASN A 109 12.96 -10.44 -0.11
CA ASN A 109 12.04 -10.02 0.96
C ASN A 109 10.72 -9.38 0.44
N ALA A 110 10.27 -9.82 -0.74
CA ALA A 110 8.97 -9.45 -1.30
C ALA A 110 8.24 -10.70 -1.79
N SER A 111 6.95 -10.77 -1.55
CA SER A 111 6.11 -11.89 -1.99
C SER A 111 4.74 -11.40 -2.43
N THR A 112 4.18 -12.12 -3.40
CA THR A 112 2.77 -11.98 -3.76
C THR A 112 2.07 -13.31 -3.54
N TYR A 113 0.80 -13.26 -3.17
CA TYR A 113 -0.03 -14.45 -3.01
C TYR A 113 -1.50 -14.08 -3.07
N THR A 114 -2.36 -15.09 -3.19
CA THR A 114 -3.80 -14.94 -2.99
C THR A 114 -4.24 -15.80 -1.81
N ALA A 115 -5.30 -15.37 -1.12
CA ALA A 115 -5.94 -16.13 -0.05
C ALA A 115 -7.39 -15.67 0.10
N GLN A 116 -8.17 -16.40 0.89
CA GLN A 116 -9.57 -16.07 1.15
C GLN A 116 -9.69 -15.35 2.50
N GLU A 117 -10.47 -14.29 2.54
CA GLU A 117 -10.94 -13.63 3.76
C GLU A 117 -12.47 -13.49 3.69
N ASN A 118 -13.18 -13.99 4.70
CA ASN A 118 -14.64 -13.91 4.79
C ASN A 118 -15.36 -14.37 3.50
N GLY A 119 -14.82 -15.39 2.82
CA GLY A 119 -15.36 -15.93 1.59
C GLY A 119 -14.99 -15.17 0.31
N ALA A 120 -14.30 -14.04 0.41
CA ALA A 120 -13.80 -13.31 -0.74
C ALA A 120 -12.33 -13.65 -1.02
N GLN A 121 -11.97 -13.73 -2.30
CA GLN A 121 -10.58 -13.91 -2.73
C GLN A 121 -9.85 -12.56 -2.68
N PHE A 122 -8.71 -12.51 -1.99
CA PHE A 122 -7.83 -11.35 -1.92
C PHE A 122 -6.50 -11.59 -2.64
N SER A 123 -5.94 -10.53 -3.20
CA SER A 123 -4.56 -10.46 -3.66
C SER A 123 -3.73 -9.70 -2.64
N TYR A 124 -2.58 -10.25 -2.32
CA TYR A 124 -1.64 -9.70 -1.36
C TYR A 124 -0.31 -9.38 -2.02
N VAL A 125 0.29 -8.26 -1.61
CA VAL A 125 1.70 -7.92 -1.84
C VAL A 125 2.30 -7.63 -0.47
N GLU A 126 3.38 -8.31 -0.13
CA GLU A 126 4.14 -8.06 1.09
C GLU A 126 5.58 -7.74 0.75
N ARG A 127 6.14 -6.72 1.44
CA ARG A 127 7.52 -6.28 1.29
C ARG A 127 8.10 -6.00 2.67
N TYR A 128 9.41 -6.28 2.83
CA TYR A 128 10.09 -6.17 4.10
C TYR A 128 11.44 -5.48 3.94
N TRP A 129 11.78 -4.62 4.89
CA TRP A 129 13.06 -3.93 4.97
C TRP A 129 13.61 -4.01 6.38
N PHE A 130 14.93 -4.12 6.49
CA PHE A 130 15.66 -3.92 7.75
C PHE A 130 16.34 -2.55 7.69
N ARG A 131 15.98 -1.66 8.61
CA ARG A 131 16.55 -0.33 8.68
C ARG A 131 16.63 0.15 10.12
N GLU A 132 17.82 0.62 10.55
CA GLU A 132 18.05 1.25 11.86
C GLU A 132 17.49 0.43 13.04
N GLY A 133 17.74 -0.90 13.05
CA GLY A 133 17.25 -1.78 14.11
C GLY A 133 15.75 -2.08 14.08
N HIS A 134 15.10 -1.85 12.93
CA HIS A 134 13.69 -2.13 12.74
C HIS A 134 13.45 -3.06 11.55
N ALA A 135 12.57 -4.04 11.76
CA ALA A 135 11.88 -4.76 10.69
C ALA A 135 10.66 -3.96 10.27
N ILE A 136 10.62 -3.53 9.03
CA ILE A 136 9.49 -2.78 8.45
C ILE A 136 8.77 -3.71 7.50
N GLN A 137 7.47 -3.90 7.68
CA GLN A 137 6.59 -4.66 6.81
C GLN A 137 5.56 -3.75 6.17
N LEU A 138 5.45 -3.80 4.85
CA LEU A 138 4.32 -3.26 4.10
C LEU A 138 3.48 -4.42 3.59
N ARG A 139 2.20 -4.43 3.91
CA ARG A 139 1.23 -5.41 3.43
C ARG A 139 0.09 -4.70 2.72
N CYS A 140 -0.06 -4.94 1.43
CA CYS A 140 -1.13 -4.43 0.60
C CYS A 140 -2.11 -5.57 0.28
N ALA A 141 -3.36 -5.45 0.70
CA ALA A 141 -4.40 -6.46 0.53
C ALA A 141 -5.61 -5.84 -0.16
N ARG A 142 -6.02 -6.38 -1.28
CA ARG A 142 -7.23 -5.96 -2.00
C ARG A 142 -8.03 -7.15 -2.52
N PRO A 143 -9.34 -7.00 -2.70
CA PRO A 143 -10.12 -8.02 -3.41
C PRO A 143 -9.47 -8.35 -4.76
N ALA A 144 -9.33 -9.63 -5.06
CA ALA A 144 -8.73 -10.08 -6.33
C ALA A 144 -9.55 -9.61 -7.53
N GLN A 145 -10.87 -9.54 -7.33
CA GLN A 145 -11.81 -8.99 -8.30
C GLN A 145 -12.66 -7.93 -7.60
N SER A 146 -12.55 -6.68 -8.06
CA SER A 146 -13.41 -5.59 -7.62
C SER A 146 -14.23 -5.07 -8.79
N GLN A 147 -15.51 -4.76 -8.53
CA GLN A 147 -16.40 -4.12 -9.49
C GLN A 147 -16.02 -2.66 -9.77
N ALA A 148 -15.13 -2.07 -8.98
CA ALA A 148 -14.54 -0.75 -9.27
C ALA A 148 -13.64 -0.76 -10.53
N GLY A 149 -13.25 -1.95 -10.99
CA GLY A 149 -12.59 -2.14 -12.28
C GLY A 149 -11.07 -1.90 -12.28
N PRO A 150 -10.46 -1.98 -13.47
CA PRO A 150 -9.00 -2.00 -13.60
C PRO A 150 -8.32 -0.67 -13.22
N ALA A 151 -9.00 0.46 -13.40
CA ALA A 151 -8.44 1.77 -13.04
C ALA A 151 -8.25 1.91 -11.52
N TRP A 152 -9.23 1.47 -10.73
CA TRP A 152 -9.15 1.43 -9.27
C TRP A 152 -8.03 0.50 -8.81
N LYS A 153 -7.94 -0.70 -9.41
CA LYS A 153 -6.87 -1.65 -9.12
C LYS A 153 -5.49 -1.03 -9.36
N ALA A 154 -5.30 -0.39 -10.51
CA ALA A 154 -4.03 0.28 -10.85
C ALA A 154 -3.70 1.41 -9.87
N ALA A 155 -4.70 2.19 -9.45
CA ALA A 155 -4.53 3.25 -8.46
C ALA A 155 -4.14 2.68 -7.07
N PHE A 156 -4.75 1.58 -6.64
CA PHE A 156 -4.38 0.86 -5.43
C PHE A 156 -2.92 0.39 -5.48
N ASP A 157 -2.55 -0.33 -6.55
CA ASP A 157 -1.21 -0.88 -6.71
C ASP A 157 -0.15 0.25 -6.74
N LYS A 158 -0.42 1.36 -7.45
CA LYS A 158 0.44 2.55 -7.49
C LYS A 158 0.60 3.21 -6.11
N GLY A 159 -0.47 3.32 -5.33
CA GLY A 159 -0.40 3.87 -3.97
C GLY A 159 0.44 2.98 -3.04
N CYS A 160 0.29 1.66 -3.15
CA CYS A 160 1.11 0.70 -2.42
C CYS A 160 2.61 0.82 -2.79
N ASP A 161 2.92 0.95 -4.09
CA ASP A 161 4.29 1.15 -4.57
C ASP A 161 4.89 2.48 -4.08
N ALA A 162 4.11 3.55 -4.05
CA ALA A 162 4.56 4.85 -3.55
C ALA A 162 4.95 4.80 -2.06
N ILE A 163 4.21 4.06 -1.22
CA ILE A 163 4.58 3.82 0.17
C ILE A 163 5.88 3.00 0.23
N ALA A 164 5.99 1.94 -0.56
CA ALA A 164 7.18 1.10 -0.59
C ALA A 164 8.46 1.88 -0.92
N GLU A 165 8.39 2.85 -1.85
CA GLU A 165 9.52 3.70 -2.20
C GLU A 165 10.02 4.56 -1.03
N ARG A 166 9.14 4.95 -0.12
CA ARG A 166 9.47 5.74 1.07
C ARG A 166 10.02 4.88 2.23
N LEU A 167 9.68 3.60 2.25
CA LEU A 167 10.06 2.66 3.32
C LEU A 167 11.41 1.96 3.08
N LYS A 168 12.00 2.12 1.89
CA LYS A 168 13.30 1.53 1.50
C LYS A 168 14.45 2.03 2.35
#